data_765dcea3468345bb8e538bca8517b93d
#
_entry.id   765dcea3468345bb8e538bca8517b93d
#
_cell.length_a   1.000
_cell.length_b   1.000
_cell.length_c   1.000
_cell.angle_alpha   90.00
_cell.angle_beta   90.00
_cell.angle_gamma   90.00
#
_symmetry.space_group_name_H-M   'P 1'
#
loop_
_entity.id
_entity.type
_entity.pdbx_description
1 polymer ?
#
loop_
_entity_poly.entity_id
_entity_poly.type
_entity_poly.pdbx_seq_one_letter_code
_entity_poly.pdbx_strand_id
1 'polypeptide(L)'
;MGEVEPPTTAGRHRIDRLLGSGGFASVWLGHDPDLDAPVAIKILGEHWTLRADVRERFVQEARLLRRANSHRLVQVFDIGELPDGRPYFVMTYADRGTLADRLAGGPLPADEALRAAREIARGVQDLHDLGIVHRDLKPSNVLLRSAPGGGERLMVADLGIARSGDHLSCLTLPAGSPGYMAPEQAQVDGAPDHRADVYGLGALTHHLLTGEPPAVPARPPSTARPAVPPAVDAVVLRALDPDRERRWPSAAGFGAALAGAAATGAGTATAPAEAVGRRARHRSLAAATALAAAATAAAGTYWALAGPAGGAHHRPADRWLRAGSDVPDRYRGLIVQAGTWCRMPGLSPALIAAMLKAESGFDPHLSDPARDEYGIARWTPRVLVFWQPGGLDNPEPAPGRITPELSIPAMGRFLCFWGKDLKNVPGDPALNLAATYRTSSKTVVKAGGVPAKVRPYTDLVRRYLDDYRPR
;
A
#
# COMPACT_ATOMS: atom_id res chain seq x y z
N MET A 1 -14.95 -12.81 24.30
CA MET A 1 -13.58 -12.83 23.79
C MET A 1 -12.69 -12.65 24.99
N GLY A 2 -11.99 -13.72 25.45
CA GLY A 2 -11.01 -13.58 26.53
C GLY A 2 -9.84 -12.76 25.97
N GLU A 3 -9.45 -11.71 26.66
CA GLU A 3 -8.18 -11.05 26.44
C GLU A 3 -7.09 -12.13 26.60
N VAL A 4 -6.40 -12.46 25.51
CA VAL A 4 -5.23 -13.31 25.58
C VAL A 4 -4.18 -12.51 26.34
N GLU A 5 -3.84 -12.98 27.54
CA GLU A 5 -2.75 -12.35 28.31
C GLU A 5 -1.50 -12.25 27.45
N PRO A 6 -0.81 -11.10 27.45
CA PRO A 6 0.43 -10.95 26.70
C PRO A 6 1.44 -12.01 27.20
N PRO A 7 2.20 -12.65 26.29
CA PRO A 7 3.17 -13.63 26.68
C PRO A 7 4.22 -12.99 27.61
N THR A 8 4.55 -13.65 28.71
CA THR A 8 5.53 -13.15 29.67
C THR A 8 6.97 -13.56 29.32
N THR A 9 7.10 -14.63 28.54
CA THR A 9 8.40 -15.16 28.12
C THR A 9 8.34 -15.69 26.67
N ALA A 10 9.48 -15.70 25.99
CA ALA A 10 9.71 -16.35 24.71
C ALA A 10 11.02 -17.14 24.80
N GLY A 11 10.93 -18.47 25.00
CA GLY A 11 12.07 -19.30 25.40
C GLY A 11 12.68 -18.80 26.71
N ARG A 12 13.97 -18.50 26.72
CA ARG A 12 14.68 -17.94 27.90
C ARG A 12 14.44 -16.43 28.08
N HIS A 13 13.98 -15.73 27.04
CA HIS A 13 13.87 -14.28 27.05
C HIS A 13 12.61 -13.83 27.79
N ARG A 14 12.76 -12.90 28.74
CA ARG A 14 11.64 -12.23 29.39
C ARG A 14 11.03 -11.21 28.43
N ILE A 15 9.71 -11.10 28.40
CA ILE A 15 8.98 -10.08 27.62
C ILE A 15 8.59 -8.95 28.57
N ASP A 16 8.97 -7.71 28.23
CA ASP A 16 8.74 -6.54 29.09
C ASP A 16 7.53 -5.69 28.62
N ARG A 17 7.48 -5.29 27.33
CA ARG A 17 6.41 -4.46 26.80
C ARG A 17 6.28 -4.56 25.29
N LEU A 18 5.11 -4.22 24.77
CA LEU A 18 4.87 -4.11 23.32
C LEU A 18 5.64 -2.91 22.75
N LEU A 19 6.34 -3.12 21.63
CA LEU A 19 6.99 -2.07 20.83
C LEU A 19 6.09 -1.64 19.66
N GLY A 20 5.40 -2.61 19.05
CA GLY A 20 4.49 -2.35 17.95
C GLY A 20 3.72 -3.60 17.52
N SER A 21 2.56 -3.42 16.91
CA SER A 21 1.78 -4.50 16.34
C SER A 21 1.40 -4.19 14.90
N GLY A 22 1.47 -5.21 14.05
CA GLY A 22 1.06 -5.13 12.64
C GLY A 22 0.08 -6.26 12.30
N GLY A 23 -0.42 -6.26 11.07
CA GLY A 23 -1.39 -7.26 10.63
C GLY A 23 -0.90 -8.72 10.63
N PHE A 24 0.41 -8.98 10.73
CA PHE A 24 0.98 -10.33 10.70
C PHE A 24 1.69 -10.72 11.99
N ALA A 25 2.25 -9.77 12.72
CA ALA A 25 3.06 -10.03 13.89
C ALA A 25 3.03 -8.85 14.87
N SER A 26 3.36 -9.13 16.12
CA SER A 26 3.67 -8.14 17.14
C SER A 26 5.16 -8.17 17.46
N VAL A 27 5.73 -7.01 17.81
CA VAL A 27 7.13 -6.87 18.23
C VAL A 27 7.15 -6.39 19.67
N TRP A 28 7.92 -7.08 20.49
CA TRP A 28 8.01 -6.85 21.93
C TRP A 28 9.44 -6.51 22.33
N LEU A 29 9.61 -5.63 23.31
CA LEU A 29 10.85 -5.49 24.04
C LEU A 29 10.96 -6.67 24.98
N GLY A 30 12.12 -7.29 24.99
CA GLY A 30 12.48 -8.33 25.94
C GLY A 30 13.91 -8.17 26.43
N HIS A 31 14.27 -9.05 27.34
CA HIS A 31 15.61 -9.11 27.94
C HIS A 31 16.18 -10.51 27.83
N ASP A 32 17.39 -10.62 27.30
CA ASP A 32 18.17 -11.88 27.32
C ASP A 32 18.91 -11.99 28.65
N PRO A 33 18.52 -12.93 29.53
CA PRO A 33 19.13 -13.04 30.86
C PRO A 33 20.58 -13.57 30.85
N ASP A 34 20.96 -14.32 29.79
CA ASP A 34 22.30 -14.87 29.68
C ASP A 34 23.33 -13.83 29.21
N LEU A 35 22.87 -12.87 28.39
CA LEU A 35 23.71 -11.81 27.85
C LEU A 35 23.53 -10.47 28.57
N ASP A 36 22.59 -10.40 29.52
CA ASP A 36 22.19 -9.16 30.20
C ASP A 36 21.94 -8.00 29.24
N ALA A 37 21.16 -8.25 28.19
CA ALA A 37 20.99 -7.33 27.08
C ALA A 37 19.52 -7.22 26.62
N PRO A 38 19.08 -6.00 26.24
CA PRO A 38 17.75 -5.83 25.64
C PRO A 38 17.70 -6.42 24.23
N VAL A 39 16.60 -7.09 23.91
CA VAL A 39 16.32 -7.69 22.62
C VAL A 39 14.93 -7.30 22.14
N ALA A 40 14.69 -7.35 20.82
CA ALA A 40 13.36 -7.29 20.26
C ALA A 40 12.89 -8.70 19.90
N ILE A 41 11.65 -9.02 20.23
CA ILE A 41 11.05 -10.34 20.01
C ILE A 41 9.85 -10.15 19.09
N LYS A 42 9.94 -10.66 17.85
CA LYS A 42 8.84 -10.63 16.87
C LYS A 42 8.07 -11.94 16.98
N ILE A 43 6.77 -11.86 17.22
CA ILE A 43 5.88 -12.99 17.44
C ILE A 43 4.78 -12.98 16.37
N LEU A 44 4.55 -14.11 15.71
CA LEU A 44 3.47 -14.26 14.74
C LEU A 44 2.11 -14.05 15.42
N GLY A 45 1.21 -13.32 14.74
CA GLY A 45 -0.15 -13.09 15.24
C GLY A 45 -0.96 -14.39 15.34
N GLU A 46 -1.78 -14.51 16.37
CA GLU A 46 -2.54 -15.74 16.70
C GLU A 46 -3.38 -16.25 15.54
N HIS A 47 -4.08 -15.37 14.84
CA HIS A 47 -4.93 -15.72 13.69
C HIS A 47 -4.17 -16.29 12.48
N TRP A 48 -2.83 -16.18 12.46
CA TRP A 48 -1.96 -16.76 11.44
C TRP A 48 -1.37 -18.12 11.85
N THR A 49 -1.53 -18.54 13.10
CA THR A 49 -0.90 -19.74 13.66
C THR A 49 -1.31 -21.02 12.91
N LEU A 50 -2.57 -21.11 12.48
CA LEU A 50 -3.09 -22.26 11.73
C LEU A 50 -2.71 -22.24 10.24
N ARG A 51 -2.06 -21.20 9.73
CA ARG A 51 -1.63 -21.06 8.35
C ARG A 51 -0.19 -21.50 8.18
N ALA A 52 0.01 -22.75 7.80
CA ALA A 52 1.34 -23.35 7.62
C ALA A 52 2.22 -22.55 6.65
N ASP A 53 1.63 -22.01 5.57
CA ASP A 53 2.31 -21.18 4.58
C ASP A 53 2.79 -19.83 5.15
N VAL A 54 2.06 -19.23 6.09
CA VAL A 54 2.44 -17.99 6.77
C VAL A 54 3.52 -18.24 7.82
N ARG A 55 3.37 -19.33 8.58
CA ARG A 55 4.40 -19.77 9.56
C ARG A 55 5.74 -20.03 8.89
N GLU A 56 5.74 -20.78 7.78
CA GLU A 56 6.96 -21.08 7.04
C GLU A 56 7.67 -19.81 6.56
N ARG A 57 6.92 -18.86 5.98
CA ARG A 57 7.47 -17.58 5.53
C ARG A 57 7.99 -16.72 6.67
N PHE A 58 7.32 -16.71 7.81
CA PHE A 58 7.79 -16.01 9.01
C PHE A 58 9.15 -16.55 9.49
N VAL A 59 9.31 -17.87 9.54
CA VAL A 59 10.58 -18.51 9.87
C VAL A 59 11.63 -18.30 8.78
N GLN A 60 11.22 -18.31 7.51
CA GLN A 60 12.09 -18.01 6.37
C GLN A 60 12.67 -16.59 6.44
N GLU A 61 11.86 -15.59 6.81
CA GLU A 61 12.31 -14.21 7.04
C GLU A 61 13.45 -14.16 8.05
N ALA A 62 13.26 -14.80 9.20
CA ALA A 62 14.27 -14.86 10.24
C ALA A 62 15.57 -15.54 9.77
N ARG A 63 15.47 -16.64 9.00
CA ARG A 63 16.63 -17.36 8.45
C ARG A 63 17.39 -16.51 7.43
N LEU A 64 16.70 -15.74 6.58
CA LEU A 64 17.33 -14.87 5.60
C LEU A 64 18.04 -13.69 6.28
N LEU A 65 17.40 -13.04 7.25
CA LEU A 65 18.02 -11.98 8.05
C LEU A 65 19.26 -12.50 8.81
N ARG A 66 19.20 -13.74 9.36
CA ARG A 66 20.36 -14.37 10.04
C ARG A 66 21.54 -14.59 9.12
N ARG A 67 21.28 -14.91 7.83
CA ARG A 67 22.34 -15.09 6.81
C ARG A 67 22.96 -13.76 6.38
N ALA A 68 22.20 -12.67 6.44
CA ALA A 68 22.64 -11.34 6.05
C ALA A 68 23.46 -10.71 7.17
N ASN A 69 24.77 -11.07 7.26
CA ASN A 69 25.68 -10.59 8.29
C ASN A 69 26.16 -9.16 7.99
N SER A 70 25.28 -8.18 8.11
CA SER A 70 25.57 -6.76 7.91
C SER A 70 25.09 -5.92 9.09
N HIS A 71 25.89 -4.98 9.54
CA HIS A 71 25.52 -4.02 10.60
C HIS A 71 24.44 -3.01 10.15
N ARG A 72 24.09 -2.99 8.83
CA ARG A 72 23.00 -2.18 8.25
C ARG A 72 21.67 -2.92 8.22
N LEU A 73 21.66 -4.17 8.68
CA LEU A 73 20.46 -5.01 8.74
C LEU A 73 20.21 -5.43 10.17
N VAL A 74 18.94 -5.63 10.51
CA VAL A 74 18.58 -6.22 11.80
C VAL A 74 19.15 -7.63 11.87
N GLN A 75 19.85 -7.93 12.97
CA GLN A 75 20.43 -9.27 13.21
C GLN A 75 19.42 -10.12 13.97
N VAL A 76 19.20 -11.35 13.53
CA VAL A 76 18.42 -12.36 14.23
C VAL A 76 19.37 -13.22 15.07
N PHE A 77 19.03 -13.40 16.34
CA PHE A 77 19.84 -14.15 17.32
C PHE A 77 19.29 -15.55 17.56
N ASP A 78 17.94 -15.68 17.63
CA ASP A 78 17.29 -16.94 17.99
C ASP A 78 15.91 -17.04 17.30
N ILE A 79 15.43 -18.29 17.15
CA ILE A 79 14.10 -18.62 16.60
C ILE A 79 13.51 -19.70 17.50
N GLY A 80 12.25 -19.55 17.89
CA GLY A 80 11.56 -20.53 18.73
C GLY A 80 10.05 -20.53 18.48
N GLU A 81 9.37 -21.23 19.38
CA GLU A 81 7.92 -21.36 19.38
C GLU A 81 7.41 -21.17 20.82
N LEU A 82 6.34 -20.38 20.97
CA LEU A 82 5.67 -20.18 22.26
C LEU A 82 4.87 -21.45 22.63
N PRO A 83 4.48 -21.61 23.91
CA PRO A 83 3.67 -22.75 24.35
C PRO A 83 2.33 -22.91 23.60
N ASP A 84 1.80 -21.80 23.06
CA ASP A 84 0.56 -21.77 22.27
C ASP A 84 0.79 -22.09 20.77
N GLY A 85 2.01 -22.46 20.40
CA GLY A 85 2.38 -22.81 19.02
C GLY A 85 2.69 -21.63 18.10
N ARG A 86 2.73 -20.39 18.58
CA ARG A 86 3.13 -19.24 17.78
C ARG A 86 4.64 -19.19 17.59
N PRO A 87 5.15 -19.15 16.36
CA PRO A 87 6.58 -18.95 16.16
C PRO A 87 6.98 -17.51 16.53
N TYR A 88 8.19 -17.38 17.08
CA TYR A 88 8.83 -16.10 17.34
C TYR A 88 10.28 -16.12 16.87
N PHE A 89 10.86 -14.97 16.69
CA PHE A 89 12.31 -14.81 16.61
C PHE A 89 12.80 -13.60 17.39
N VAL A 90 14.02 -13.74 17.90
CA VAL A 90 14.72 -12.75 18.72
C VAL A 90 15.71 -12.01 17.84
N MET A 91 15.69 -10.69 17.90
CA MET A 91 16.48 -9.84 17.02
C MET A 91 17.05 -8.61 17.75
N THR A 92 17.89 -7.86 17.05
CA THR A 92 18.45 -6.60 17.54
C THR A 92 17.35 -5.65 17.99
N TYR A 93 17.45 -5.15 19.21
CA TYR A 93 16.63 -4.05 19.71
C TYR A 93 17.17 -2.71 19.21
N ALA A 94 16.31 -1.87 18.68
CA ALA A 94 16.59 -0.51 18.25
C ALA A 94 16.03 0.49 19.27
N ASP A 95 16.91 1.11 20.02
CA ASP A 95 16.57 1.95 21.18
C ASP A 95 16.12 3.38 20.80
N ARG A 96 16.21 3.74 19.51
CA ARG A 96 15.84 5.07 18.97
C ARG A 96 14.58 5.05 18.10
N GLY A 97 13.81 3.96 18.13
CA GLY A 97 12.58 3.81 17.34
C GLY A 97 12.85 3.60 15.85
N THR A 98 11.95 4.12 15.03
CA THR A 98 11.95 3.97 13.57
C THR A 98 12.20 5.30 12.87
N LEU A 99 12.53 5.24 11.58
CA LEU A 99 12.61 6.43 10.73
C LEU A 99 11.23 7.08 10.53
N ALA A 100 10.13 6.32 10.66
CA ALA A 100 8.78 6.86 10.65
C ALA A 100 8.49 7.73 11.88
N ASP A 101 8.95 7.31 13.07
CA ASP A 101 8.82 8.09 14.30
C ASP A 101 9.56 9.43 14.17
N ARG A 102 10.72 9.42 13.51
CA ARG A 102 11.49 10.64 13.24
C ARG A 102 10.77 11.57 12.27
N LEU A 103 10.17 11.03 11.21
CA LEU A 103 9.40 11.79 10.21
C LEU A 103 8.09 12.35 10.75
N ALA A 104 7.56 11.83 11.87
CA ALA A 104 6.41 12.42 12.54
C ALA A 104 6.66 13.88 12.99
N GLY A 105 7.93 14.26 13.17
CA GLY A 105 8.35 15.64 13.42
C GLY A 105 8.54 16.51 12.16
N GLY A 106 8.27 15.98 10.98
CA GLY A 106 8.47 16.63 9.68
C GLY A 106 9.65 16.10 8.88
N PRO A 107 9.93 16.67 7.69
CA PRO A 107 11.01 16.24 6.81
C PRO A 107 12.40 16.47 7.44
N LEU A 108 13.34 15.58 7.12
CA LEU A 108 14.70 15.70 7.60
C LEU A 108 15.45 16.88 6.92
N PRO A 109 16.48 17.47 7.53
CA PRO A 109 17.44 18.31 6.83
C PRO A 109 17.96 17.62 5.56
N ALA A 110 18.11 18.37 4.45
CA ALA A 110 18.37 17.76 3.14
C ALA A 110 19.64 16.88 3.13
N ASP A 111 20.70 17.34 3.79
CA ASP A 111 21.96 16.63 3.93
C ASP A 111 21.82 15.36 4.80
N GLU A 112 20.99 15.41 5.86
CA GLU A 112 20.65 14.25 6.69
C GLU A 112 19.81 13.25 5.91
N ALA A 113 18.77 13.70 5.19
CA ALA A 113 17.95 12.85 4.34
C ALA A 113 18.79 12.11 3.29
N LEU A 114 19.71 12.80 2.62
CA LEU A 114 20.59 12.19 1.60
C LEU A 114 21.61 11.23 2.22
N ARG A 115 22.14 11.53 3.42
CA ARG A 115 23.00 10.58 4.16
C ARG A 115 22.22 9.32 4.53
N ALA A 116 21.03 9.47 5.12
CA ALA A 116 20.17 8.36 5.51
C ALA A 116 19.80 7.49 4.28
N ALA A 117 19.36 8.10 3.18
CA ALA A 117 19.01 7.38 1.96
C ALA A 117 20.17 6.54 1.41
N ARG A 118 21.39 7.07 1.45
CA ARG A 118 22.60 6.35 1.00
C ARG A 118 22.95 5.18 1.93
N GLU A 119 22.84 5.35 3.24
CA GLU A 119 23.08 4.26 4.20
C GLU A 119 22.04 3.15 4.03
N ILE A 120 20.76 3.50 3.85
CA ILE A 120 19.69 2.54 3.58
C ILE A 120 19.95 1.80 2.26
N ALA A 121 20.34 2.54 1.21
CA ALA A 121 20.67 1.93 -0.08
C ALA A 121 21.81 0.91 0.02
N ARG A 122 22.82 1.14 0.88
CA ARG A 122 23.88 0.16 1.16
C ARG A 122 23.33 -1.08 1.86
N GLY A 123 22.45 -0.92 2.87
CA GLY A 123 21.82 -2.05 3.54
C GLY A 123 20.94 -2.88 2.59
N VAL A 124 20.23 -2.22 1.67
CA VAL A 124 19.45 -2.90 0.64
C VAL A 124 20.37 -3.64 -0.36
N GLN A 125 21.51 -3.06 -0.71
CA GLN A 125 22.50 -3.74 -1.55
C GLN A 125 23.06 -4.99 -0.86
N ASP A 126 23.34 -4.92 0.45
CA ASP A 126 23.80 -6.10 1.21
C ASP A 126 22.78 -7.26 1.14
N LEU A 127 21.47 -6.98 1.05
CA LEU A 127 20.43 -7.99 0.79
C LEU A 127 20.48 -8.49 -0.66
N HIS A 128 20.59 -7.59 -1.63
CA HIS A 128 20.62 -7.94 -3.05
C HIS A 128 21.81 -8.83 -3.41
N ASP A 129 22.96 -8.63 -2.77
CA ASP A 129 24.16 -9.46 -2.97
C ASP A 129 23.94 -10.92 -2.51
N LEU A 130 22.95 -11.14 -1.65
CA LEU A 130 22.50 -12.47 -1.21
C LEU A 130 21.31 -13.02 -2.03
N GLY A 131 20.90 -12.30 -3.07
CA GLY A 131 19.72 -12.64 -3.88
C GLY A 131 18.38 -12.38 -3.17
N ILE A 132 18.37 -11.54 -2.12
CA ILE A 132 17.18 -11.23 -1.34
C ILE A 132 16.62 -9.87 -1.79
N VAL A 133 15.34 -9.83 -2.18
CA VAL A 133 14.60 -8.60 -2.49
C VAL A 133 13.72 -8.27 -1.29
N HIS A 134 13.80 -7.04 -0.78
CA HIS A 134 13.10 -6.59 0.44
C HIS A 134 11.59 -6.45 0.25
N ARG A 135 11.15 -5.79 -0.82
CA ARG A 135 9.75 -5.63 -1.28
C ARG A 135 8.81 -4.78 -0.41
N ASP A 136 9.23 -4.32 0.77
CA ASP A 136 8.41 -3.45 1.65
C ASP A 136 9.26 -2.34 2.29
N LEU A 137 10.08 -1.66 1.49
CA LEU A 137 10.89 -0.53 1.96
C LEU A 137 10.00 0.67 2.27
N LYS A 138 10.05 1.12 3.53
CA LYS A 138 9.31 2.28 4.05
C LYS A 138 9.95 2.76 5.35
N PRO A 139 9.64 3.98 5.83
CA PRO A 139 10.24 4.52 7.03
C PRO A 139 10.08 3.66 8.29
N SER A 140 8.93 2.99 8.47
CA SER A 140 8.70 2.13 9.65
C SER A 140 9.54 0.83 9.63
N ASN A 141 10.12 0.46 8.49
CA ASN A 141 11.00 -0.70 8.34
C ASN A 141 12.49 -0.32 8.35
N VAL A 142 12.79 0.93 8.71
CA VAL A 142 14.17 1.40 8.97
C VAL A 142 14.27 1.78 10.43
N LEU A 143 15.04 1.03 11.19
CA LEU A 143 15.21 1.17 12.63
C LEU A 143 16.43 2.04 12.95
N LEU A 144 16.35 2.75 14.07
CA LEU A 144 17.38 3.65 14.59
C LEU A 144 17.96 3.08 15.89
N ARG A 145 19.27 2.91 15.94
CA ARG A 145 19.97 2.41 17.12
C ARG A 145 21.14 3.32 17.50
N SER A 146 21.35 3.50 18.78
CA SER A 146 22.54 4.18 19.31
C SER A 146 23.81 3.45 18.86
N ALA A 147 24.79 4.20 18.34
CA ALA A 147 26.09 3.65 17.94
C ALA A 147 27.12 3.78 19.07
N PRO A 148 28.01 2.78 19.23
CA PRO A 148 29.16 2.93 20.12
C PRO A 148 29.99 4.18 19.73
N GLY A 149 30.33 5.01 20.69
CA GLY A 149 31.08 6.26 20.43
C GLY A 149 30.21 7.48 20.11
N GLY A 150 28.89 7.35 20.19
CA GLY A 150 27.89 8.41 19.90
C GLY A 150 27.34 8.36 18.47
N GLY A 151 26.25 9.08 18.27
CA GLY A 151 25.51 9.08 16.99
C GLY A 151 24.51 7.92 16.86
N GLU A 152 24.03 7.71 15.65
CA GLU A 152 22.99 6.72 15.32
C GLU A 152 23.41 5.84 14.15
N ARG A 153 22.87 4.63 14.14
CA ARG A 153 22.99 3.66 13.07
C ARG A 153 21.59 3.35 12.51
N LEU A 154 21.47 3.36 11.21
CA LEU A 154 20.28 2.93 10.49
C LEU A 154 20.38 1.43 10.21
N MET A 155 19.28 0.70 10.42
CA MET A 155 19.19 -0.73 10.14
C MET A 155 17.90 -1.01 9.38
N VAL A 156 18.00 -1.71 8.24
CA VAL A 156 16.85 -2.19 7.49
C VAL A 156 16.29 -3.44 8.17
N ALA A 157 14.98 -3.50 8.32
CA ALA A 157 14.24 -4.56 9.02
C ALA A 157 13.02 -5.00 8.20
N ASP A 158 12.37 -6.08 8.62
CA ASP A 158 11.08 -6.54 8.10
C ASP A 158 11.06 -6.79 6.58
N LEU A 159 11.66 -7.90 6.16
CA LEU A 159 11.56 -8.36 4.78
C LEU A 159 10.10 -8.68 4.43
N GLY A 160 9.60 -8.15 3.32
CA GLY A 160 8.21 -8.36 2.87
C GLY A 160 7.86 -9.79 2.45
N ILE A 161 8.59 -10.81 2.94
CA ILE A 161 8.45 -12.22 2.54
C ILE A 161 7.13 -12.80 3.03
N ALA A 162 6.71 -12.45 4.23
CA ALA A 162 5.42 -12.90 4.76
C ALA A 162 4.22 -12.46 3.92
N ARG A 163 4.41 -11.40 3.13
CA ARG A 163 3.39 -10.81 2.24
C ARG A 163 3.44 -11.35 0.81
N SER A 164 4.53 -12.03 0.42
CA SER A 164 4.78 -12.51 -0.95
C SER A 164 4.37 -13.96 -1.09
N GLY A 165 3.10 -14.28 -1.28
CA GLY A 165 2.68 -15.67 -1.45
C GLY A 165 1.55 -15.83 -2.46
N ASP A 166 1.72 -16.80 -3.37
CA ASP A 166 0.76 -17.18 -4.41
C ASP A 166 -0.59 -17.69 -3.88
N HIS A 167 -0.75 -17.81 -2.55
CA HIS A 167 -1.89 -18.44 -1.91
C HIS A 167 -2.59 -17.63 -0.82
N LEU A 168 -2.15 -16.38 -0.56
CA LEU A 168 -3.01 -15.49 0.20
C LEU A 168 -4.19 -15.16 -0.71
N SER A 169 -5.33 -15.78 -0.39
CA SER A 169 -6.62 -15.65 -1.08
C SER A 169 -6.85 -14.22 -1.58
N CYS A 170 -7.63 -14.10 -2.64
CA CYS A 170 -8.15 -12.92 -3.33
C CYS A 170 -8.52 -11.67 -2.47
N LEU A 171 -8.40 -11.76 -1.17
CA LEU A 171 -8.61 -10.70 -0.19
C LEU A 171 -7.31 -10.01 0.28
N THR A 172 -6.14 -10.48 -0.16
CA THR A 172 -4.87 -9.84 0.21
C THR A 172 -4.57 -8.70 -0.75
N LEU A 173 -4.49 -7.52 -0.16
CA LEU A 173 -3.93 -6.32 -0.77
C LEU A 173 -2.58 -6.62 -1.45
N PRO A 174 -2.24 -5.92 -2.54
CA PRO A 174 -0.88 -5.95 -3.07
C PRO A 174 0.12 -5.84 -1.92
N ALA A 175 1.11 -6.74 -1.89
CA ALA A 175 2.07 -6.81 -0.79
C ALA A 175 3.02 -5.62 -0.84
N GLY A 176 2.66 -4.53 -0.16
CA GLY A 176 3.46 -3.32 -0.06
C GLY A 176 2.69 -2.16 0.57
N SER A 177 3.41 -1.14 1.01
CA SER A 177 2.83 0.06 1.60
C SER A 177 2.52 1.08 0.50
N PRO A 178 1.31 1.69 0.49
CA PRO A 178 0.96 2.73 -0.49
C PRO A 178 2.03 3.82 -0.54
N GLY A 179 2.31 4.32 -1.75
CA GLY A 179 3.34 5.33 -1.98
C GLY A 179 4.78 4.83 -2.06
N TYR A 180 5.08 3.60 -1.57
CA TYR A 180 6.43 3.02 -1.62
C TYR A 180 6.53 1.80 -2.53
N MET A 181 5.41 1.23 -2.92
CA MET A 181 5.33 0.01 -3.70
C MET A 181 5.56 0.27 -5.18
N ALA A 182 6.47 -0.46 -5.77
CA ALA A 182 6.72 -0.41 -7.20
C ALA A 182 5.50 -0.92 -8.00
N PRO A 183 5.20 -0.33 -9.18
CA PRO A 183 4.02 -0.71 -9.98
C PRO A 183 3.94 -2.21 -10.29
N GLU A 184 5.08 -2.86 -10.58
CA GLU A 184 5.14 -4.30 -10.84
C GLU A 184 4.81 -5.17 -9.63
N GLN A 185 5.00 -4.68 -8.41
CA GLN A 185 4.60 -5.40 -7.20
C GLN A 185 3.08 -5.47 -7.03
N ALA A 186 2.36 -4.50 -7.59
CA ALA A 186 0.90 -4.48 -7.63
C ALA A 186 0.35 -5.35 -8.77
N GLN A 187 1.19 -5.76 -9.73
CA GLN A 187 0.80 -6.59 -10.86
C GLN A 187 0.89 -8.08 -10.50
N VAL A 188 -0.07 -8.83 -10.98
CA VAL A 188 -0.22 -10.27 -10.73
C VAL A 188 0.97 -11.07 -11.26
N ASP A 189 1.47 -10.72 -12.44
CA ASP A 189 2.60 -11.35 -13.11
C ASP A 189 3.86 -10.48 -13.09
N GLY A 190 3.90 -9.48 -12.20
CA GLY A 190 4.93 -8.45 -12.16
C GLY A 190 6.33 -8.96 -11.81
N ALA A 191 6.46 -10.20 -11.32
CA ALA A 191 7.73 -10.82 -10.92
C ALA A 191 8.78 -9.80 -10.44
N PRO A 192 8.55 -9.13 -9.28
CA PRO A 192 9.39 -8.03 -8.83
C PRO A 192 10.81 -8.53 -8.57
N ASP A 193 11.78 -7.91 -9.23
CA ASP A 193 13.20 -8.10 -8.99
C ASP A 193 13.75 -7.02 -8.02
N HIS A 194 15.06 -6.98 -7.83
CA HIS A 194 15.75 -6.02 -6.96
C HIS A 194 15.48 -4.54 -7.31
N ARG A 195 15.01 -4.23 -8.53
CA ARG A 195 14.64 -2.86 -8.94
C ARG A 195 13.32 -2.39 -8.37
N ALA A 196 12.51 -3.30 -7.81
CA ALA A 196 11.37 -2.91 -6.99
C ALA A 196 11.82 -2.20 -5.71
N ASP A 197 12.93 -2.64 -5.10
CA ASP A 197 13.51 -1.96 -3.95
C ASP A 197 14.16 -0.63 -4.33
N VAL A 198 14.67 -0.48 -5.56
CA VAL A 198 15.16 0.82 -6.06
C VAL A 198 14.01 1.84 -6.12
N TYR A 199 12.83 1.43 -6.54
CA TYR A 199 11.64 2.28 -6.47
C TYR A 199 11.30 2.65 -5.03
N GLY A 200 11.29 1.68 -4.12
CA GLY A 200 11.10 1.91 -2.69
C GLY A 200 12.12 2.88 -2.08
N LEU A 201 13.40 2.78 -2.48
CA LEU A 201 14.45 3.72 -2.08
C LEU A 201 14.18 5.14 -2.61
N GLY A 202 13.72 5.27 -3.85
CA GLY A 202 13.28 6.54 -4.43
C GLY A 202 12.13 7.16 -3.64
N ALA A 203 11.11 6.37 -3.33
CA ALA A 203 9.95 6.80 -2.57
C ALA A 203 10.29 7.20 -1.14
N LEU A 204 11.12 6.42 -0.47
CA LEU A 204 11.63 6.72 0.86
C LEU A 204 12.46 8.01 0.85
N THR A 205 13.35 8.20 -0.12
CA THR A 205 14.18 9.42 -0.24
C THR A 205 13.30 10.65 -0.48
N HIS A 206 12.27 10.53 -1.34
CA HIS A 206 11.29 11.59 -1.54
C HIS A 206 10.63 11.97 -0.21
N HIS A 207 10.14 10.98 0.54
CA HIS A 207 9.51 11.22 1.84
C HIS A 207 10.47 11.87 2.85
N LEU A 208 11.71 11.41 2.95
CA LEU A 208 12.71 12.01 3.83
C LEU A 208 12.93 13.51 3.53
N LEU A 209 12.91 13.88 2.25
CA LEU A 209 13.13 15.24 1.78
C LEU A 209 11.91 16.16 1.92
N THR A 210 10.70 15.63 1.69
CA THR A 210 9.47 16.42 1.57
C THR A 210 8.53 16.31 2.77
N GLY A 211 8.67 15.26 3.59
CA GLY A 211 7.75 14.92 4.69
C GLY A 211 6.55 14.07 4.24
N GLU A 212 6.43 13.74 2.95
CA GLU A 212 5.33 12.96 2.41
C GLU A 212 5.81 11.93 1.38
N PRO A 213 5.19 10.73 1.27
CA PRO A 213 5.48 9.80 0.20
C PRO A 213 5.12 10.42 -1.18
N PRO A 214 5.77 9.97 -2.27
CA PRO A 214 5.51 10.53 -3.59
C PRO A 214 4.08 10.27 -4.06
N ALA A 215 3.45 11.28 -4.65
CA ALA A 215 2.21 11.14 -5.42
C ALA A 215 2.49 10.37 -6.74
N VAL A 216 1.44 9.91 -7.40
CA VAL A 216 1.54 9.32 -8.75
C VAL A 216 0.80 10.22 -9.76
N PRO A 217 1.50 10.82 -10.74
CA PRO A 217 2.95 10.80 -10.95
C PRO A 217 3.74 11.57 -9.90
N ALA A 218 4.97 11.12 -9.63
CA ALA A 218 5.86 11.74 -8.66
C ALA A 218 6.28 13.14 -9.09
N ARG A 219 6.30 14.08 -8.13
CA ARG A 219 6.79 15.45 -8.35
C ARG A 219 8.25 15.54 -7.88
N PRO A 220 9.06 16.46 -8.48
CA PRO A 220 10.40 16.72 -8.00
C PRO A 220 10.40 17.14 -6.53
N PRO A 221 11.25 16.58 -5.65
CA PRO A 221 11.38 17.00 -4.25
C PRO A 221 11.65 18.50 -4.10
N SER A 222 12.40 19.13 -5.02
CA SER A 222 12.67 20.57 -5.01
C SER A 222 11.41 21.42 -5.14
N THR A 223 10.31 20.87 -5.70
CA THR A 223 9.01 21.56 -5.77
C THR A 223 8.44 21.85 -4.39
N ALA A 224 8.56 20.92 -3.45
CA ALA A 224 8.14 21.08 -2.07
C ALA A 224 9.24 21.75 -1.21
N ARG A 225 10.50 21.55 -1.59
CA ARG A 225 11.67 22.03 -0.85
C ARG A 225 12.73 22.60 -1.78
N PRO A 226 12.70 23.92 -2.06
CA PRO A 226 13.61 24.58 -3.01
C PRO A 226 15.11 24.44 -2.69
N ALA A 227 15.47 24.08 -1.45
CA ALA A 227 16.84 23.82 -1.04
C ALA A 227 17.41 22.46 -1.58
N VAL A 228 16.57 21.60 -2.14
CA VAL A 228 17.00 20.35 -2.76
C VAL A 228 17.59 20.65 -4.15
N PRO A 229 18.83 20.23 -4.44
CA PRO A 229 19.44 20.47 -5.75
C PRO A 229 18.66 19.75 -6.87
N PRO A 230 18.50 20.36 -8.07
CA PRO A 230 17.83 19.72 -9.22
C PRO A 230 18.49 18.39 -9.65
N ALA A 231 19.77 18.21 -9.39
CA ALA A 231 20.46 16.94 -9.63
C ALA A 231 19.90 15.81 -8.76
N VAL A 232 19.47 16.10 -7.53
CA VAL A 232 18.83 15.14 -6.63
C VAL A 232 17.44 14.77 -7.14
N ASP A 233 16.67 15.75 -7.66
CA ASP A 233 15.37 15.48 -8.29
C ASP A 233 15.48 14.44 -9.39
N ALA A 234 16.46 14.61 -10.30
CA ALA A 234 16.68 13.67 -11.40
C ALA A 234 16.99 12.26 -10.92
N VAL A 235 17.77 12.11 -9.83
CA VAL A 235 18.10 10.80 -9.25
C VAL A 235 16.86 10.14 -8.65
N VAL A 236 16.08 10.89 -7.87
CA VAL A 236 14.86 10.39 -7.19
C VAL A 236 13.78 10.03 -8.22
N LEU A 237 13.51 10.91 -9.18
CA LEU A 237 12.50 10.66 -10.21
C LEU A 237 12.85 9.48 -11.11
N ARG A 238 14.13 9.28 -11.43
CA ARG A 238 14.59 8.08 -12.16
C ARG A 238 14.34 6.80 -11.36
N ALA A 239 14.54 6.82 -10.04
CA ALA A 239 14.24 5.65 -9.20
C ALA A 239 12.72 5.36 -9.18
N LEU A 240 11.87 6.40 -9.28
CA LEU A 240 10.41 6.33 -9.29
C LEU A 240 9.81 6.10 -10.69
N ASP A 241 10.63 5.82 -11.72
CA ASP A 241 10.10 5.52 -13.06
C ASP A 241 9.17 4.29 -13.00
N PRO A 242 7.96 4.36 -13.57
CA PRO A 242 7.05 3.22 -13.62
C PRO A 242 7.64 2.02 -14.39
N ASP A 243 8.47 2.28 -15.39
CA ASP A 243 9.22 1.25 -16.11
C ASP A 243 10.51 0.90 -15.35
N ARG A 244 10.57 -0.32 -14.80
CA ARG A 244 11.74 -0.82 -14.05
C ARG A 244 13.04 -0.80 -14.85
N GLU A 245 12.98 -0.91 -16.19
CA GLU A 245 14.17 -0.90 -17.05
C GLU A 245 14.82 0.49 -17.12
N ARG A 246 14.07 1.55 -16.83
CA ARG A 246 14.57 2.93 -16.80
C ARG A 246 15.12 3.34 -15.45
N ARG A 247 14.84 2.59 -14.39
CA ARG A 247 15.37 2.86 -13.04
C ARG A 247 16.87 2.67 -12.96
N TRP A 248 17.44 2.94 -11.81
CA TRP A 248 18.81 2.58 -11.49
C TRP A 248 18.93 1.05 -11.46
N PRO A 249 20.05 0.49 -12.02
CA PRO A 249 20.19 -0.97 -12.13
C PRO A 249 20.42 -1.66 -10.78
N SER A 250 20.75 -0.92 -9.71
CA SER A 250 20.99 -1.47 -8.38
C SER A 250 20.78 -0.42 -7.29
N ALA A 251 20.62 -0.86 -6.04
CA ALA A 251 20.61 0.01 -4.88
C ALA A 251 21.93 0.77 -4.70
N ALA A 252 23.07 0.12 -4.98
CA ALA A 252 24.38 0.77 -4.97
C ALA A 252 24.50 1.87 -6.03
N GLY A 253 23.98 1.63 -7.24
CA GLY A 253 23.95 2.63 -8.32
C GLY A 253 23.11 3.85 -7.95
N PHE A 254 21.95 3.65 -7.33
CA PHE A 254 21.13 4.72 -6.78
C PHE A 254 21.88 5.52 -5.70
N GLY A 255 22.51 4.84 -4.73
CA GLY A 255 23.25 5.48 -3.64
C GLY A 255 24.45 6.30 -4.14
N ALA A 256 25.18 5.79 -5.15
CA ALA A 256 26.29 6.49 -5.79
C ALA A 256 25.82 7.74 -6.55
N ALA A 257 24.71 7.65 -7.27
CA ALA A 257 24.10 8.79 -7.97
C ALA A 257 23.66 9.89 -6.99
N LEU A 258 23.05 9.54 -5.85
CA LEU A 258 22.72 10.50 -4.79
C LEU A 258 23.96 11.19 -4.22
N ALA A 259 25.08 10.47 -4.05
CA ALA A 259 26.33 11.04 -3.57
C ALA A 259 26.89 12.07 -4.56
N GLY A 260 26.87 11.76 -5.86
CA GLY A 260 27.29 12.68 -6.92
C GLY A 260 26.42 13.93 -7.02
N ALA A 261 25.08 13.75 -6.94
CA ALA A 261 24.13 14.85 -6.98
C ALA A 261 24.26 15.81 -5.77
N ALA A 262 24.53 15.28 -4.59
CA ALA A 262 24.77 16.08 -3.39
C ALA A 262 26.07 16.92 -3.49
N ALA A 263 27.14 16.35 -4.07
CA ALA A 263 28.42 17.02 -4.24
C ALA A 263 28.34 18.20 -5.23
N THR A 264 27.61 18.05 -6.34
CA THR A 264 27.40 19.11 -7.33
C THR A 264 26.58 20.28 -6.77
N GLY A 265 25.63 20.04 -5.84
CA GLY A 265 24.87 21.08 -5.15
C GLY A 265 25.70 21.88 -4.13
N ALA A 266 26.71 21.29 -3.53
CA ALA A 266 27.59 21.96 -2.58
C ALA A 266 28.62 22.92 -3.26
N GLY A 267 28.93 22.67 -4.55
CA GLY A 267 29.86 23.50 -5.32
C GLY A 267 29.30 24.82 -5.83
N THR A 268 27.99 25.03 -5.79
CA THR A 268 27.33 26.26 -6.29
C THR A 268 27.00 27.28 -5.20
N ALA A 269 27.29 26.99 -3.93
CA ALA A 269 26.96 27.87 -2.79
C ALA A 269 28.02 28.90 -2.42
N THR A 270 29.12 29.06 -3.19
CA THR A 270 30.17 30.04 -2.95
C THR A 270 30.42 30.90 -4.19
N ALA A 271 29.52 31.82 -4.51
CA ALA A 271 29.84 33.02 -5.24
C ALA A 271 29.11 34.21 -4.56
N PRO A 272 29.83 35.28 -4.18
CA PRO A 272 29.20 36.43 -3.57
C PRO A 272 28.34 37.15 -4.61
N ALA A 273 27.10 37.43 -4.26
CA ALA A 273 26.21 38.29 -5.05
C ALA A 273 26.76 39.75 -5.01
N GLU A 274 27.49 40.13 -6.01
CA GLU A 274 27.75 41.54 -6.30
C GLU A 274 26.49 42.20 -6.84
N ALA A 275 26.20 43.34 -6.28
CA ALA A 275 25.07 44.22 -6.51
C ALA A 275 24.97 44.66 -7.98
N VAL A 276 23.91 44.31 -8.69
CA VAL A 276 23.48 45.01 -9.90
C VAL A 276 22.09 45.60 -9.69
N GLY A 277 22.10 46.87 -9.60
CA GLY A 277 21.17 47.90 -10.02
C GLY A 277 19.66 47.71 -9.84
N ARG A 278 19.13 48.41 -8.81
CA ARG A 278 17.75 48.95 -8.78
C ARG A 278 17.43 49.67 -10.10
N ARG A 279 16.61 49.07 -10.97
CA ARG A 279 15.76 49.79 -11.95
C ARG A 279 14.91 48.81 -12.78
N ALA A 280 13.89 48.21 -12.16
CA ALA A 280 12.77 47.56 -12.90
C ALA A 280 11.61 47.17 -11.94
N ARG A 281 11.15 48.10 -11.10
CA ARG A 281 10.10 47.78 -10.12
C ARG A 281 8.77 48.51 -10.35
N HIS A 282 8.45 48.96 -11.53
CA HIS A 282 7.19 49.68 -11.77
C HIS A 282 6.36 49.22 -12.99
N ARG A 283 6.67 48.13 -13.65
CA ARG A 283 5.84 47.65 -14.80
C ARG A 283 5.18 46.30 -14.63
N SER A 284 5.36 45.60 -13.52
CA SER A 284 4.86 44.23 -13.29
C SER A 284 3.57 44.13 -12.46
N LEU A 285 3.14 45.21 -11.80
CA LEU A 285 1.92 45.16 -10.97
C LEU A 285 0.61 45.33 -11.77
N ALA A 286 0.65 45.97 -12.96
CA ALA A 286 -0.55 46.14 -13.77
C ALA A 286 -0.96 44.92 -14.59
N ALA A 287 -0.04 44.01 -14.87
CA ALA A 287 -0.33 42.79 -15.61
C ALA A 287 -0.87 41.65 -14.71
N ALA A 288 -0.49 41.62 -13.42
CA ALA A 288 -0.94 40.59 -12.48
C ALA A 288 -2.40 40.77 -12.03
N THR A 289 -2.86 42.02 -11.93
CA THR A 289 -4.28 42.30 -11.57
C THR A 289 -5.24 42.06 -12.70
N ALA A 290 -4.85 42.19 -13.97
CA ALA A 290 -5.70 41.90 -15.12
C ALA A 290 -5.90 40.36 -15.32
N LEU A 291 -4.89 39.56 -15.03
CA LEU A 291 -4.99 38.08 -15.11
C LEU A 291 -5.81 37.49 -13.97
N ALA A 292 -5.75 38.06 -12.78
CA ALA A 292 -6.56 37.60 -11.64
C ALA A 292 -8.05 37.95 -11.84
N ALA A 293 -8.37 39.12 -12.44
CA ALA A 293 -9.76 39.52 -12.75
C ALA A 293 -10.36 38.66 -13.88
N ALA A 294 -9.55 38.26 -14.89
CA ALA A 294 -10.00 37.37 -15.96
C ALA A 294 -10.24 35.93 -15.48
N ALA A 295 -9.42 35.43 -14.54
CA ALA A 295 -9.60 34.10 -13.96
C ALA A 295 -10.83 34.00 -13.05
N THR A 296 -11.14 35.04 -12.28
CA THR A 296 -12.36 35.11 -11.45
C THR A 296 -13.63 35.27 -12.27
N ALA A 297 -13.59 36.02 -13.39
CA ALA A 297 -14.72 36.13 -14.32
C ALA A 297 -14.96 34.82 -15.07
N ALA A 298 -13.90 34.11 -15.51
CA ALA A 298 -14.03 32.81 -16.17
C ALA A 298 -14.52 31.71 -15.20
N ALA A 299 -14.10 31.73 -13.93
CA ALA A 299 -14.61 30.83 -12.91
C ALA A 299 -16.07 31.14 -12.54
N GLY A 300 -16.43 32.42 -12.45
CA GLY A 300 -17.81 32.85 -12.17
C GLY A 300 -18.76 32.51 -13.31
N THR A 301 -18.36 32.70 -14.56
CA THR A 301 -19.17 32.31 -15.74
C THR A 301 -19.22 30.80 -15.93
N TYR A 302 -18.15 30.05 -15.60
CA TYR A 302 -18.20 28.59 -15.60
C TYR A 302 -19.16 28.06 -14.52
N TRP A 303 -19.17 28.66 -13.32
CA TRP A 303 -20.14 28.33 -12.25
C TRP A 303 -21.57 28.79 -12.54
N ALA A 304 -21.75 29.89 -13.27
CA ALA A 304 -23.09 30.36 -13.64
C ALA A 304 -23.67 29.61 -14.85
N LEU A 305 -22.81 29.06 -15.73
CA LEU A 305 -23.20 28.23 -16.88
C LEU A 305 -23.19 26.73 -16.55
N ALA A 306 -22.33 26.30 -15.64
CA ALA A 306 -22.42 25.05 -14.94
C ALA A 306 -23.18 25.33 -13.64
N GLY A 307 -24.47 25.70 -13.74
CA GLY A 307 -25.36 25.69 -12.58
C GLY A 307 -25.17 24.38 -11.81
N PRO A 308 -25.52 24.32 -10.51
CA PRO A 308 -25.42 23.06 -9.80
C PRO A 308 -26.04 22.02 -10.69
N ALA A 309 -25.27 21.04 -11.10
CA ALA A 309 -25.76 19.82 -11.72
C ALA A 309 -26.60 19.06 -10.68
N GLY A 310 -27.57 19.75 -10.12
CA GLY A 310 -28.76 19.30 -9.47
C GLY A 310 -29.75 18.95 -10.56
N GLY A 311 -29.48 17.91 -11.21
CA GLY A 311 -30.16 17.27 -12.27
C GLY A 311 -29.16 16.33 -12.92
N ALA A 312 -28.55 15.43 -12.15
CA ALA A 312 -28.30 14.12 -12.68
C ALA A 312 -29.68 13.71 -13.24
N HIS A 313 -29.85 13.81 -14.58
CA HIS A 313 -30.87 13.02 -15.25
C HIS A 313 -30.57 11.60 -14.78
N HIS A 314 -31.26 11.14 -13.74
CA HIS A 314 -31.42 9.74 -13.41
C HIS A 314 -32.00 9.14 -14.68
N ARG A 315 -31.13 8.60 -15.55
CA ARG A 315 -31.56 7.62 -16.52
C ARG A 315 -32.25 6.57 -15.65
N PRO A 316 -33.56 6.30 -15.87
CA PRO A 316 -34.30 5.47 -14.92
C PRO A 316 -33.49 4.19 -14.73
N ALA A 317 -33.30 3.77 -13.47
CA ALA A 317 -32.53 2.58 -13.13
C ALA A 317 -33.06 1.35 -13.89
N ASP A 318 -34.30 1.39 -14.32
CA ASP A 318 -34.97 0.38 -15.14
C ASP A 318 -34.33 0.16 -16.54
N ARG A 319 -33.54 1.10 -17.04
CA ARG A 319 -32.72 0.87 -18.22
C ARG A 319 -31.59 -0.14 -17.98
N TRP A 320 -31.18 -0.29 -16.74
CA TRP A 320 -30.02 -1.08 -16.35
C TRP A 320 -30.38 -2.31 -15.52
N LEU A 321 -31.54 -2.28 -14.85
CA LEU A 321 -32.04 -3.32 -13.98
C LEU A 321 -33.51 -3.60 -14.34
N ARG A 322 -33.92 -4.86 -14.31
CA ARG A 322 -35.32 -5.25 -14.58
C ARG A 322 -36.26 -4.52 -13.64
N ALA A 323 -37.28 -3.88 -14.21
CA ALA A 323 -38.35 -3.28 -13.45
C ALA A 323 -39.10 -4.36 -12.63
N GLY A 324 -39.47 -4.04 -11.40
CA GLY A 324 -40.16 -4.97 -10.51
C GLY A 324 -39.29 -6.12 -9.94
N SER A 325 -37.97 -6.10 -10.16
CA SER A 325 -37.05 -7.01 -9.48
C SER A 325 -36.96 -6.68 -7.97
N ASP A 326 -36.56 -7.66 -7.16
CA ASP A 326 -36.40 -7.52 -5.70
C ASP A 326 -35.18 -6.71 -5.26
N VAL A 327 -34.49 -6.03 -6.19
CA VAL A 327 -33.41 -5.09 -5.90
C VAL A 327 -33.98 -3.89 -5.14
N PRO A 328 -33.54 -3.65 -3.88
CA PRO A 328 -34.10 -2.55 -3.08
C PRO A 328 -33.86 -1.19 -3.74
N ASP A 329 -34.90 -0.36 -3.84
CA ASP A 329 -34.85 0.93 -4.55
C ASP A 329 -33.75 1.85 -4.04
N ARG A 330 -33.52 1.85 -2.71
CA ARG A 330 -32.46 2.63 -2.06
C ARG A 330 -31.04 2.29 -2.57
N TYR A 331 -30.82 1.10 -3.13
CA TYR A 331 -29.49 0.67 -3.62
C TYR A 331 -29.36 0.75 -5.14
N ARG A 332 -30.46 0.94 -5.89
CA ARG A 332 -30.43 0.95 -7.37
C ARG A 332 -29.46 1.98 -7.93
N GLY A 333 -29.39 3.19 -7.36
CA GLY A 333 -28.46 4.23 -7.77
C GLY A 333 -26.99 3.83 -7.58
N LEU A 334 -26.64 3.28 -6.41
CA LEU A 334 -25.29 2.80 -6.09
C LEU A 334 -24.88 1.63 -6.99
N ILE A 335 -25.81 0.70 -7.25
CA ILE A 335 -25.61 -0.48 -8.12
C ILE A 335 -25.37 -0.04 -9.57
N VAL A 336 -26.11 0.94 -10.07
CA VAL A 336 -25.89 1.50 -11.41
C VAL A 336 -24.51 2.17 -11.47
N GLN A 337 -24.15 2.97 -10.48
CA GLN A 337 -22.84 3.59 -10.40
C GLN A 337 -21.71 2.54 -10.42
N ALA A 338 -21.82 1.50 -9.61
CA ALA A 338 -20.81 0.44 -9.53
C ALA A 338 -20.68 -0.37 -10.81
N GLY A 339 -21.82 -0.75 -11.43
CA GLY A 339 -21.86 -1.55 -12.65
C GLY A 339 -21.51 -0.79 -13.92
N THR A 340 -21.48 0.54 -13.88
CA THR A 340 -21.07 1.42 -14.98
C THR A 340 -19.74 2.14 -14.71
N TRP A 341 -19.02 1.76 -13.65
CA TRP A 341 -17.75 2.40 -13.23
C TRP A 341 -16.71 2.44 -14.35
N CYS A 342 -16.63 1.39 -15.14
CA CYS A 342 -15.79 1.32 -16.33
C CYS A 342 -16.46 0.48 -17.44
N ARG A 343 -15.92 0.58 -18.66
CA ARG A 343 -16.33 -0.27 -19.77
C ARG A 343 -15.53 -1.56 -19.77
N MET A 344 -16.11 -2.63 -19.23
CA MET A 344 -15.47 -3.94 -19.13
C MET A 344 -16.43 -5.05 -19.53
N PRO A 345 -16.00 -6.03 -20.33
CA PRO A 345 -16.83 -7.19 -20.67
C PRO A 345 -17.37 -7.88 -19.41
N GLY A 346 -18.68 -8.12 -19.36
CA GLY A 346 -19.34 -8.77 -18.25
C GLY A 346 -19.73 -7.86 -17.09
N LEU A 347 -19.10 -6.71 -16.87
CA LEU A 347 -19.49 -5.77 -15.82
C LEU A 347 -20.77 -5.04 -16.20
N SER A 348 -21.75 -5.08 -15.33
CA SER A 348 -23.04 -4.42 -15.52
C SER A 348 -23.74 -4.21 -14.18
N PRO A 349 -24.69 -3.26 -14.09
CA PRO A 349 -25.51 -3.12 -12.89
C PRO A 349 -26.24 -4.40 -12.48
N ALA A 350 -26.70 -5.20 -13.45
CA ALA A 350 -27.33 -6.49 -13.18
C ALA A 350 -26.36 -7.48 -12.53
N LEU A 351 -25.08 -7.51 -12.94
CA LEU A 351 -24.05 -8.32 -12.29
C LEU A 351 -23.81 -7.88 -10.84
N ILE A 352 -23.65 -6.56 -10.60
CA ILE A 352 -23.46 -6.03 -9.24
C ILE A 352 -24.65 -6.44 -8.35
N ALA A 353 -25.90 -6.26 -8.84
CA ALA A 353 -27.09 -6.66 -8.09
C ALA A 353 -27.11 -8.18 -7.78
N ALA A 354 -26.78 -9.00 -8.78
CA ALA A 354 -26.72 -10.46 -8.64
C ALA A 354 -25.67 -10.90 -7.60
N MET A 355 -24.51 -10.27 -7.62
CA MET A 355 -23.45 -10.54 -6.66
C MET A 355 -23.87 -10.12 -5.23
N LEU A 356 -24.43 -8.92 -5.03
CA LEU A 356 -24.92 -8.45 -3.73
C LEU A 356 -26.01 -9.38 -3.17
N LYS A 357 -26.91 -9.86 -4.04
CA LYS A 357 -27.92 -10.85 -3.66
C LYS A 357 -27.29 -12.16 -3.21
N ALA A 358 -26.29 -12.65 -3.94
CA ALA A 358 -25.58 -13.89 -3.61
C ALA A 358 -24.74 -13.76 -2.34
N GLU A 359 -24.17 -12.57 -2.07
CA GLU A 359 -23.32 -12.31 -0.91
C GLU A 359 -24.11 -12.22 0.40
N SER A 360 -25.19 -11.45 0.42
CA SER A 360 -25.91 -11.10 1.66
C SER A 360 -27.42 -11.10 1.54
N GLY A 361 -27.99 -11.34 0.35
CA GLY A 361 -29.42 -11.11 0.13
C GLY A 361 -29.83 -9.64 0.21
N PHE A 362 -28.89 -8.70 -0.01
CA PHE A 362 -28.99 -7.26 0.19
C PHE A 362 -29.05 -6.81 1.67
N ASP A 363 -28.60 -7.65 2.61
CA ASP A 363 -28.51 -7.29 4.03
C ASP A 363 -27.30 -6.36 4.28
N PRO A 364 -27.52 -5.07 4.67
CA PRO A 364 -26.43 -4.15 4.97
C PRO A 364 -25.79 -4.40 6.34
N HIS A 365 -26.42 -5.21 7.20
CA HIS A 365 -25.99 -5.48 8.57
C HIS A 365 -25.37 -6.88 8.70
N LEU A 366 -25.14 -7.59 7.58
CA LEU A 366 -24.50 -8.89 7.63
C LEU A 366 -23.18 -8.79 8.40
N SER A 367 -22.99 -9.71 9.33
CA SER A 367 -21.79 -9.80 10.17
C SER A 367 -21.36 -11.26 10.28
N ASP A 368 -20.16 -11.56 9.79
CA ASP A 368 -19.49 -12.85 9.91
C ASP A 368 -18.09 -12.64 10.52
N PRO A 369 -18.00 -12.47 11.87
CA PRO A 369 -16.73 -12.21 12.53
C PRO A 369 -15.70 -13.33 12.38
N ALA A 370 -16.15 -14.57 12.15
CA ALA A 370 -15.26 -15.72 11.96
C ALA A 370 -14.45 -15.61 10.65
N ARG A 371 -14.97 -14.86 9.68
CA ARG A 371 -14.31 -14.60 8.39
C ARG A 371 -13.86 -13.16 8.22
N ASP A 372 -14.11 -12.32 9.22
CA ASP A 372 -13.89 -10.86 9.15
C ASP A 372 -14.63 -10.22 7.95
N GLU A 373 -15.86 -10.70 7.64
CA GLU A 373 -16.65 -10.24 6.50
C GLU A 373 -17.92 -9.51 6.98
N TYR A 374 -18.16 -8.27 6.48
CA TYR A 374 -19.21 -7.40 6.97
C TYR A 374 -19.92 -6.65 5.84
N GLY A 375 -21.18 -6.29 6.10
CA GLY A 375 -22.01 -5.46 5.24
C GLY A 375 -22.53 -6.17 3.99
N ILE A 376 -23.23 -5.41 3.16
CA ILE A 376 -24.00 -5.87 2.00
C ILE A 376 -23.15 -6.64 0.95
N ALA A 377 -21.86 -6.36 0.87
CA ALA A 377 -20.95 -6.96 -0.10
C ALA A 377 -19.87 -7.86 0.57
N ARG A 378 -20.02 -8.14 1.86
CA ARG A 378 -19.12 -9.00 2.67
C ARG A 378 -17.66 -8.58 2.58
N TRP A 379 -17.41 -7.29 2.81
CA TRP A 379 -16.05 -6.77 2.84
C TRP A 379 -15.35 -7.04 4.17
N THR A 380 -14.07 -7.39 4.09
CA THR A 380 -13.16 -7.21 5.21
C THR A 380 -12.87 -5.71 5.37
N PRO A 381 -12.94 -5.12 6.59
CA PRO A 381 -12.77 -3.68 6.81
C PRO A 381 -11.53 -3.09 6.13
N ARG A 382 -10.39 -3.74 6.31
CA ARG A 382 -9.10 -3.33 5.72
C ARG A 382 -9.09 -3.37 4.19
N VAL A 383 -9.74 -4.36 3.59
CA VAL A 383 -9.83 -4.46 2.12
C VAL A 383 -10.74 -3.39 1.56
N LEU A 384 -11.84 -3.10 2.26
CA LEU A 384 -12.76 -2.05 1.86
C LEU A 384 -12.11 -0.67 1.80
N VAL A 385 -11.25 -0.34 2.79
CA VAL A 385 -10.50 0.94 2.80
C VAL A 385 -9.68 1.12 1.52
N PHE A 386 -8.98 0.10 1.07
CA PHE A 386 -8.16 0.17 -0.14
C PHE A 386 -8.98 0.60 -1.38
N TRP A 387 -10.25 0.21 -1.45
CA TRP A 387 -11.16 0.53 -2.55
C TRP A 387 -11.95 1.82 -2.34
N GLN A 388 -11.70 2.58 -1.28
CA GLN A 388 -12.25 3.91 -1.10
C GLN A 388 -11.41 4.98 -1.82
N PRO A 389 -12.01 6.13 -2.20
CA PRO A 389 -11.22 7.30 -2.58
C PRO A 389 -10.26 7.68 -1.44
N GLY A 390 -8.98 7.90 -1.74
CA GLY A 390 -7.93 8.09 -0.72
C GLY A 390 -7.25 6.79 -0.27
N GLY A 391 -7.82 5.63 -0.57
CA GLY A 391 -7.18 4.34 -0.29
C GLY A 391 -6.89 4.14 1.20
N LEU A 392 -5.71 3.61 1.50
CA LEU A 392 -5.26 3.29 2.86
C LEU A 392 -4.92 4.51 3.74
N ASP A 393 -5.01 5.73 3.20
CA ASP A 393 -4.91 6.96 4.00
C ASP A 393 -6.18 7.20 4.84
N ASN A 394 -7.28 6.50 4.50
CA ASN A 394 -8.49 6.52 5.33
C ASN A 394 -8.33 5.58 6.54
N PRO A 395 -8.92 5.94 7.69
CA PRO A 395 -8.98 5.02 8.83
C PRO A 395 -9.80 3.78 8.47
N GLU A 396 -9.38 2.64 8.98
CA GLU A 396 -10.13 1.38 8.83
C GLU A 396 -11.51 1.50 9.49
N PRO A 397 -12.62 1.28 8.74
CA PRO A 397 -13.93 1.42 9.31
C PRO A 397 -14.20 0.30 10.32
N ALA A 398 -14.74 0.62 11.48
CA ALA A 398 -15.24 -0.40 12.38
C ALA A 398 -16.32 -1.25 11.66
N PRO A 399 -16.44 -2.55 11.94
CA PRO A 399 -17.42 -3.45 11.29
C PRO A 399 -18.83 -2.87 11.17
N GLY A 400 -19.36 -2.24 12.21
CA GLY A 400 -20.67 -1.60 12.22
C GLY A 400 -20.77 -0.29 11.41
N ARG A 401 -19.68 0.19 10.82
CA ARG A 401 -19.64 1.38 9.95
C ARG A 401 -19.47 1.05 8.46
N ILE A 402 -19.49 -0.24 8.11
CA ILE A 402 -19.43 -0.67 6.71
C ILE A 402 -20.81 -0.53 6.08
N THR A 403 -21.06 0.62 5.48
CA THR A 403 -22.35 0.97 4.87
C THR A 403 -22.43 0.57 3.39
N PRO A 404 -23.65 0.48 2.81
CA PRO A 404 -23.82 0.24 1.37
C PRO A 404 -23.16 1.31 0.50
N GLU A 405 -23.12 2.58 0.93
CA GLU A 405 -22.50 3.70 0.23
C GLU A 405 -20.98 3.54 0.11
N LEU A 406 -20.36 2.86 1.06
CA LEU A 406 -18.93 2.49 0.99
C LEU A 406 -18.74 1.20 0.18
N SER A 407 -19.56 0.19 0.42
CA SER A 407 -19.40 -1.19 -0.04
C SER A 407 -19.69 -1.37 -1.53
N ILE A 408 -20.80 -0.81 -2.03
CA ILE A 408 -21.28 -1.06 -3.39
C ILE A 408 -20.36 -0.40 -4.44
N PRO A 409 -20.00 0.90 -4.31
CA PRO A 409 -19.03 1.50 -5.25
C PRO A 409 -17.65 0.86 -5.20
N ALA A 410 -17.22 0.38 -4.03
CA ALA A 410 -15.96 -0.35 -3.88
C ALA A 410 -15.94 -1.65 -4.71
N MET A 411 -17.05 -2.40 -4.76
CA MET A 411 -17.18 -3.58 -5.60
C MET A 411 -16.99 -3.24 -7.09
N GLY A 412 -17.58 -2.14 -7.57
CA GLY A 412 -17.38 -1.67 -8.95
C GLY A 412 -15.90 -1.37 -9.25
N ARG A 413 -15.22 -0.65 -8.37
CA ARG A 413 -13.78 -0.35 -8.50
C ARG A 413 -12.92 -1.60 -8.51
N PHE A 414 -13.19 -2.53 -7.59
CA PHE A 414 -12.53 -3.84 -7.52
C PHE A 414 -12.64 -4.61 -8.82
N LEU A 415 -13.86 -4.77 -9.35
CA LEU A 415 -14.09 -5.54 -10.58
C LEU A 415 -13.47 -4.85 -11.80
N CYS A 416 -13.50 -3.52 -11.88
CA CYS A 416 -12.83 -2.76 -12.93
C CYS A 416 -11.31 -2.93 -12.91
N PHE A 417 -10.71 -3.02 -11.75
CA PHE A 417 -9.28 -3.19 -11.61
C PHE A 417 -8.83 -4.59 -12.01
N TRP A 418 -9.42 -5.61 -11.38
CA TRP A 418 -9.01 -7.00 -11.59
C TRP A 418 -9.56 -7.64 -12.86
N GLY A 419 -10.66 -7.14 -13.40
CA GLY A 419 -11.25 -7.66 -14.62
C GLY A 419 -10.38 -7.45 -15.86
N LYS A 420 -9.39 -6.55 -15.82
CA LYS A 420 -8.42 -6.34 -16.91
C LYS A 420 -7.62 -7.63 -17.18
N ASP A 421 -7.34 -8.41 -16.16
CA ASP A 421 -6.60 -9.67 -16.26
C ASP A 421 -7.40 -10.77 -16.98
N LEU A 422 -8.74 -10.62 -17.03
CA LEU A 422 -9.64 -11.63 -17.56
C LEU A 422 -9.92 -11.49 -19.07
N LYS A 423 -9.30 -10.55 -19.77
CA LYS A 423 -9.59 -10.17 -21.15
C LYS A 423 -9.62 -11.37 -22.12
N ASN A 424 -8.76 -12.36 -21.91
CA ASN A 424 -8.61 -13.55 -22.78
C ASN A 424 -9.04 -14.84 -22.09
N VAL A 425 -9.75 -14.77 -20.95
CA VAL A 425 -10.19 -15.96 -20.21
C VAL A 425 -11.47 -16.52 -20.86
N PRO A 426 -11.49 -17.81 -21.22
CA PRO A 426 -12.68 -18.45 -21.78
C PRO A 426 -13.89 -18.42 -20.85
N GLY A 427 -15.09 -18.56 -21.41
CA GLY A 427 -16.35 -18.64 -20.68
C GLY A 427 -17.10 -17.30 -20.57
N ASP A 428 -18.06 -17.22 -19.66
CA ASP A 428 -18.88 -16.02 -19.46
C ASP A 428 -18.08 -14.95 -18.70
N PRO A 429 -17.84 -13.79 -19.29
CA PRO A 429 -17.07 -12.72 -18.64
C PRO A 429 -17.68 -12.24 -17.32
N ALA A 430 -19.02 -12.23 -17.18
CA ALA A 430 -19.66 -11.82 -15.93
C ALA A 430 -19.40 -12.83 -14.81
N LEU A 431 -19.43 -14.12 -15.12
CA LEU A 431 -19.15 -15.17 -14.13
C LEU A 431 -17.67 -15.26 -13.80
N ASN A 432 -16.79 -14.97 -14.75
CA ASN A 432 -15.35 -14.84 -14.47
C ASN A 432 -15.06 -13.66 -13.52
N LEU A 433 -15.77 -12.52 -13.67
CA LEU A 433 -15.69 -11.40 -12.73
C LEU A 433 -16.22 -11.80 -11.33
N ALA A 434 -17.38 -12.45 -11.27
CA ALA A 434 -17.93 -12.94 -9.99
C ALA A 434 -16.99 -13.95 -9.31
N ALA A 435 -16.40 -14.87 -10.06
CA ALA A 435 -15.41 -15.83 -9.56
C ALA A 435 -14.16 -15.11 -9.00
N THR A 436 -13.72 -14.02 -9.67
CA THR A 436 -12.60 -13.20 -9.23
C THR A 436 -12.87 -12.54 -7.87
N TYR A 437 -14.09 -12.14 -7.61
CA TYR A 437 -14.48 -11.56 -6.32
C TYR A 437 -14.34 -12.52 -5.14
N ARG A 438 -14.60 -13.82 -5.37
CA ARG A 438 -14.52 -14.89 -4.34
C ARG A 438 -13.22 -15.69 -4.36
N THR A 439 -12.35 -15.42 -5.35
CA THR A 439 -11.04 -16.07 -5.44
C THR A 439 -9.94 -15.03 -5.75
N SER A 440 -9.47 -15.00 -6.98
CA SER A 440 -8.59 -13.96 -7.52
C SER A 440 -8.64 -14.03 -9.06
N SER A 441 -8.27 -12.95 -9.72
CA SER A 441 -8.12 -12.95 -11.19
C SER A 441 -7.14 -14.05 -11.65
N LYS A 442 -6.01 -14.22 -10.93
CA LYS A 442 -5.03 -15.31 -11.19
C LYS A 442 -5.65 -16.70 -11.16
N THR A 443 -6.45 -16.98 -10.13
CA THR A 443 -7.08 -18.28 -9.97
C THR A 443 -8.04 -18.57 -11.13
N VAL A 444 -8.78 -17.55 -11.59
CA VAL A 444 -9.67 -17.64 -12.73
C VAL A 444 -8.89 -17.83 -14.03
N VAL A 445 -7.81 -17.08 -14.25
CA VAL A 445 -6.91 -17.21 -15.40
C VAL A 445 -6.28 -18.61 -15.43
N LYS A 446 -5.70 -19.07 -14.31
CA LYS A 446 -5.06 -20.39 -14.19
C LYS A 446 -6.04 -21.54 -14.43
N ALA A 447 -7.31 -21.37 -14.02
CA ALA A 447 -8.36 -22.36 -14.24
C ALA A 447 -8.93 -22.33 -15.67
N GLY A 448 -8.56 -21.33 -16.49
CA GLY A 448 -9.15 -21.12 -17.81
C GLY A 448 -10.64 -20.80 -17.76
N GLY A 449 -11.09 -20.09 -16.70
CA GLY A 449 -12.48 -19.75 -16.43
C GLY A 449 -12.86 -19.94 -14.96
N VAL A 450 -14.15 -20.14 -14.67
CA VAL A 450 -14.65 -20.29 -13.30
C VAL A 450 -14.06 -21.55 -12.62
N PRO A 451 -13.28 -21.39 -11.52
CA PRO A 451 -12.71 -22.51 -10.78
C PRO A 451 -13.80 -23.39 -10.14
N ALA A 452 -13.58 -24.72 -10.11
CA ALA A 452 -14.55 -25.67 -9.55
C ALA A 452 -15.00 -25.32 -8.11
N LYS A 453 -14.08 -24.84 -7.27
CA LYS A 453 -14.35 -24.49 -5.86
C LYS A 453 -15.42 -23.38 -5.71
N VAL A 454 -15.56 -22.48 -6.67
CA VAL A 454 -16.49 -21.34 -6.59
C VAL A 454 -17.68 -21.48 -7.54
N ARG A 455 -17.82 -22.61 -8.24
CA ARG A 455 -19.00 -22.87 -9.10
C ARG A 455 -20.33 -22.72 -8.38
N PRO A 456 -20.52 -23.23 -7.14
CA PRO A 456 -21.79 -23.04 -6.44
C PRO A 456 -22.19 -21.57 -6.28
N TYR A 457 -21.20 -20.71 -6.00
CA TYR A 457 -21.41 -19.26 -5.91
C TYR A 457 -21.73 -18.64 -7.28
N THR A 458 -20.95 -18.95 -8.30
CA THR A 458 -21.17 -18.39 -9.64
C THR A 458 -22.46 -18.89 -10.30
N ASP A 459 -22.90 -20.10 -9.99
CA ASP A 459 -24.20 -20.59 -10.47
C ASP A 459 -25.36 -19.87 -9.78
N LEU A 460 -25.21 -19.48 -8.52
CA LEU A 460 -26.16 -18.63 -7.82
C LEU A 460 -26.18 -17.22 -8.43
N VAL A 461 -25.01 -16.63 -8.70
CA VAL A 461 -24.89 -15.34 -9.37
C VAL A 461 -25.53 -15.37 -10.77
N ARG A 462 -25.32 -16.44 -11.53
CA ARG A 462 -25.93 -16.60 -12.87
C ARG A 462 -27.45 -16.53 -12.80
N ARG A 463 -28.09 -17.25 -11.88
CA ARG A 463 -29.54 -17.22 -11.70
C ARG A 463 -30.05 -15.82 -11.44
N TYR A 464 -29.45 -15.12 -10.46
CA TYR A 464 -29.83 -13.74 -10.15
C TYR A 464 -29.52 -12.76 -11.28
N LEU A 465 -28.44 -12.97 -12.03
CA LEU A 465 -28.08 -12.14 -13.17
C LEU A 465 -29.16 -12.20 -14.27
N ASP A 466 -29.69 -13.39 -14.55
CA ASP A 466 -30.79 -13.59 -15.51
C ASP A 466 -32.10 -12.94 -15.01
N ASP A 467 -32.32 -12.92 -13.67
CA ASP A 467 -33.46 -12.25 -13.08
C ASP A 467 -33.37 -10.72 -13.11
N TYR A 468 -32.16 -10.16 -13.10
CA TYR A 468 -31.93 -8.71 -12.99
C TYR A 468 -31.62 -8.00 -14.30
N ARG A 469 -31.24 -8.73 -15.35
CA ARG A 469 -31.04 -8.14 -16.69
C ARG A 469 -32.33 -7.51 -17.20
N PRO A 470 -32.27 -6.30 -17.80
CA PRO A 470 -33.41 -5.74 -18.54
C PRO A 470 -33.84 -6.71 -19.62
N ARG A 471 -35.17 -6.79 -19.85
CA ARG A 471 -35.73 -7.57 -20.96
C ARG A 471 -35.69 -6.77 -22.25
#